data_fe3c5cb350f8e2f9e6f352ebeec2bde2
#
_entry.id   fe3c5cb350f8e2f9e6f352ebeec2bde2
#
_cell.length_a   1.000
_cell.length_b   1.000
_cell.length_c   1.000
_cell.angle_alpha   90.00
_cell.angle_beta   90.00
_cell.angle_gamma   90.00
#
_symmetry.space_group_name_H-M   'P 1'
#
loop_
_entity.id
_entity.type
_entity.pdbx_description
1 polymer ?
#
loop_
_entity_poly.entity_id
_entity_poly.type
_entity_poly.pdbx_seq_one_letter_code
_entity_poly.pdbx_strand_id
1 'polypeptide(L)'
;MKRFLISLILILIPLQLGFLYLKAPPESLESVAGVSVSNTASIGEYRFNLYGYTSPLAVVTFEGMGIFDVTTADDQGYFQFNNRFSPYSSREACLSSKDQFGRLSSPVCLPPFPVDYNVTIGPVIISPTVSLNKTDFFLGDRVVLSGQAIPNSEVNLAIFNENGGEYSFPSFSFIKPVEAFTFPKITSKSDNMGNFSINLPSSSPEKYRLFAQVNYIKSISPNSVRLNLEILPIWMIILKFFQFIFSLLRPRLLEIAITLEILYILWVLRGHFQERAIILYQNHLPAIEENHLPEIKEEQSVVLITNNQ
;
A
#
# COMPACT_ATOMS: atom_id res chain seq x y z
N MET A 1 17.81 -2.01 -46.27
CA MET A 1 18.01 -2.75 -45.02
C MET A 1 19.23 -2.29 -44.21
N LYS A 2 20.47 -2.26 -44.74
CA LYS A 2 21.68 -1.82 -43.97
C LYS A 2 21.54 -0.46 -43.30
N ARG A 3 20.96 0.55 -43.92
CA ARG A 3 20.78 1.90 -43.35
C ARG A 3 19.77 1.93 -42.20
N PHE A 4 18.73 1.09 -42.22
CA PHE A 4 17.74 0.96 -41.15
C PHE A 4 18.32 0.29 -39.93
N LEU A 5 19.16 -0.72 -40.13
CA LEU A 5 19.83 -1.46 -39.06
C LEU A 5 20.84 -0.58 -38.28
N ILE A 6 21.60 0.25 -39.02
CA ILE A 6 22.55 1.20 -38.41
C ILE A 6 21.79 2.28 -37.63
N SER A 7 20.66 2.77 -38.14
CA SER A 7 19.83 3.76 -37.47
C SER A 7 19.22 3.18 -36.18
N LEU A 8 18.78 1.91 -36.18
CA LEU A 8 18.21 1.24 -35.01
C LEU A 8 19.27 1.06 -33.91
N ILE A 9 20.47 0.63 -34.26
CA ILE A 9 21.60 0.46 -33.33
C ILE A 9 22.01 1.81 -32.72
N LEU A 10 22.05 2.89 -33.53
CA LEU A 10 22.38 4.24 -33.09
C LEU A 10 21.35 4.82 -32.08
N ILE A 11 20.11 4.37 -32.13
CA ILE A 11 19.05 4.80 -31.20
C ILE A 11 19.07 3.96 -29.91
N LEU A 12 19.35 2.65 -30.02
CA LEU A 12 19.32 1.73 -28.87
C LEU A 12 20.52 1.92 -27.93
N ILE A 13 21.71 2.20 -28.45
CA ILE A 13 22.92 2.41 -27.62
C ILE A 13 22.76 3.60 -26.64
N PRO A 14 22.34 4.82 -27.05
CA PRO A 14 22.16 5.92 -26.11
C PRO A 14 21.01 5.70 -25.13
N LEU A 15 19.98 4.94 -25.51
CA LEU A 15 18.89 4.58 -24.61
C LEU A 15 19.39 3.67 -23.48
N GLN A 16 20.26 2.71 -23.76
CA GLN A 16 20.87 1.82 -22.76
C GLN A 16 21.83 2.56 -21.84
N LEU A 17 22.64 3.47 -22.39
CA LEU A 17 23.54 4.32 -21.60
C LEU A 17 22.76 5.28 -20.68
N GLY A 18 21.64 5.83 -21.13
CA GLY A 18 20.76 6.64 -20.31
C GLY A 18 20.17 5.86 -19.13
N PHE A 19 19.82 4.59 -19.34
CA PHE A 19 19.30 3.72 -18.28
C PHE A 19 20.36 3.35 -17.23
N LEU A 20 21.61 3.21 -17.63
CA LEU A 20 22.76 2.99 -16.71
C LEU A 20 23.03 4.23 -15.85
N TYR A 21 22.84 5.42 -16.40
CA TYR A 21 23.02 6.68 -15.66
C TYR A 21 21.94 6.92 -14.60
N LEU A 22 20.71 6.44 -14.86
CA LEU A 22 19.58 6.52 -13.91
C LEU A 22 19.68 5.53 -12.75
N LYS A 23 20.60 4.56 -12.81
CA LYS A 23 20.85 3.56 -11.77
C LYS A 23 21.99 3.95 -10.82
N ALA A 24 22.33 5.26 -10.72
CA ALA A 24 23.24 5.72 -9.69
C ALA A 24 22.64 5.37 -8.31
N PRO A 25 23.43 4.75 -7.41
CA PRO A 25 22.94 4.43 -6.07
C PRO A 25 22.52 5.73 -5.40
N PRO A 26 21.42 5.72 -4.61
CA PRO A 26 21.07 6.88 -3.82
C PRO A 26 22.26 7.20 -2.90
N GLU A 27 22.68 8.46 -2.92
CA GLU A 27 23.68 8.95 -1.99
C GLU A 27 23.24 8.55 -0.58
N SER A 28 24.13 7.84 0.12
CA SER A 28 23.94 7.52 1.52
C SER A 28 23.73 8.81 2.27
N LEU A 29 22.52 9.03 2.78
CA LEU A 29 22.25 10.07 3.76
C LEU A 29 23.26 9.86 4.90
N GLU A 30 24.27 10.71 4.96
CA GLU A 30 25.14 10.81 6.13
C GLU A 30 24.23 11.02 7.34
N SER A 31 24.24 10.03 8.22
CA SER A 31 23.60 10.15 9.52
C SER A 31 24.23 11.35 10.21
N VAL A 32 23.47 12.41 10.38
CA VAL A 32 23.87 13.53 11.23
C VAL A 32 24.08 12.98 12.63
N ALA A 33 25.34 12.72 12.95
CA ALA A 33 25.77 12.25 14.25
C ALA A 33 25.38 13.29 15.30
N GLY A 34 24.50 12.84 16.23
CA GLY A 34 24.52 13.25 17.60
C GLY A 34 24.53 14.74 17.92
N VAL A 35 23.36 15.38 17.79
CA VAL A 35 23.06 16.48 18.70
C VAL A 35 22.81 15.84 20.05
N SER A 36 23.78 15.92 20.97
CA SER A 36 23.58 15.58 22.37
C SER A 36 22.59 16.59 22.95
N VAL A 37 21.30 16.24 22.93
CA VAL A 37 20.29 16.99 23.65
C VAL A 37 20.51 16.69 25.13
N SER A 38 21.11 17.63 25.85
CA SER A 38 21.15 17.61 27.31
C SER A 38 19.71 17.85 27.80
N ASN A 39 18.95 16.77 28.00
CA ASN A 39 17.66 16.83 28.66
C ASN A 39 17.88 17.05 30.15
N THR A 40 17.89 18.28 30.59
CA THR A 40 17.68 18.62 32.01
C THR A 40 16.21 18.39 32.30
N ALA A 41 15.86 17.17 32.78
CA ALA A 41 14.54 16.91 33.29
C ALA A 41 14.37 17.65 34.62
N SER A 42 13.61 18.74 34.66
CA SER A 42 13.21 19.33 35.91
C SER A 42 12.00 18.55 36.43
N ILE A 43 12.22 17.85 37.55
CA ILE A 43 11.20 17.06 38.26
C ILE A 43 10.30 18.05 39.00
N GLY A 44 8.98 17.97 38.79
CA GLY A 44 8.02 18.78 39.53
C GLY A 44 7.95 18.39 41.00
N GLU A 45 7.59 19.34 41.89
CA GLU A 45 7.42 19.09 43.33
C GLU A 45 6.15 18.29 43.63
N TYR A 46 5.12 18.44 42.81
CA TYR A 46 3.80 17.87 43.04
C TYR A 46 3.71 16.42 42.56
N ARG A 47 2.92 15.63 43.24
CA ARG A 47 2.68 14.24 42.90
C ARG A 47 1.23 13.98 42.62
N PHE A 48 0.97 13.06 41.67
CA PHE A 48 -0.39 12.67 41.31
C PHE A 48 -0.53 11.16 41.14
N ASN A 49 -1.74 10.68 41.19
CA ASN A 49 -2.15 9.35 40.76
C ASN A 49 -2.98 9.49 39.51
N LEU A 50 -2.70 8.63 38.52
CA LEU A 50 -3.42 8.60 37.24
C LEU A 50 -3.97 7.20 37.03
N TYR A 51 -5.27 7.09 36.71
CA TYR A 51 -5.88 5.81 36.39
C TYR A 51 -6.83 5.91 35.21
N GLY A 52 -7.07 4.78 34.55
CA GLY A 52 -7.97 4.73 33.42
C GLY A 52 -8.26 3.34 32.93
N TYR A 53 -8.85 3.27 31.73
CA TYR A 53 -9.26 2.03 31.10
C TYR A 53 -8.81 2.00 29.63
N THR A 54 -8.39 0.81 29.18
CA THR A 54 -7.97 0.51 27.81
C THR A 54 -8.31 -0.94 27.46
N SER A 55 -7.74 -1.51 26.43
CA SER A 55 -7.86 -2.94 26.14
C SER A 55 -7.14 -3.79 27.18
N PRO A 56 -7.60 -5.03 27.46
CA PRO A 56 -6.97 -5.94 28.41
C PRO A 56 -5.51 -6.22 28.07
N LEU A 57 -4.69 -6.30 29.10
CA LEU A 57 -3.26 -6.61 29.02
C LEU A 57 -2.46 -5.69 28.08
N ALA A 58 -3.02 -4.53 27.74
CA ALA A 58 -2.34 -3.55 26.89
C ALA A 58 -1.21 -2.88 27.67
N VAL A 59 -0.10 -2.63 26.99
CA VAL A 59 1.00 -1.83 27.50
C VAL A 59 0.62 -0.36 27.33
N VAL A 60 0.49 0.36 28.44
CA VAL A 60 0.14 1.79 28.46
C VAL A 60 1.41 2.60 28.67
N THR A 61 1.69 3.50 27.74
CA THR A 61 2.81 4.44 27.81
C THR A 61 2.28 5.81 28.18
N PHE A 62 2.88 6.42 29.17
CA PHE A 62 2.64 7.79 29.59
C PHE A 62 3.86 8.63 29.24
N GLU A 63 3.72 9.53 28.29
CA GLU A 63 4.84 10.27 27.70
C GLU A 63 4.54 11.77 27.64
N GLY A 64 5.52 12.58 28.01
CA GLY A 64 5.47 14.02 27.94
C GLY A 64 6.83 14.64 28.20
N MET A 65 6.92 15.98 28.20
CA MET A 65 8.19 16.64 28.52
C MET A 65 8.55 16.43 30.00
N GLY A 66 9.56 15.58 30.23
CA GLY A 66 10.05 15.29 31.58
C GLY A 66 9.31 14.13 32.28
N ILE A 67 8.39 13.45 31.59
CA ILE A 67 7.73 12.26 32.08
C ILE A 67 7.80 11.17 30.99
N PHE A 68 8.25 10.00 31.40
CA PHE A 68 8.13 8.77 30.65
C PHE A 68 7.91 7.63 31.63
N ASP A 69 6.78 6.96 31.52
CA ASP A 69 6.46 5.81 32.35
C ASP A 69 5.63 4.79 31.58
N VAL A 70 5.70 3.54 31.95
CA VAL A 70 5.02 2.44 31.30
C VAL A 70 4.37 1.54 32.35
N THR A 71 3.12 1.16 32.10
CA THR A 71 2.40 0.18 32.92
C THR A 71 1.65 -0.79 32.02
N THR A 72 1.13 -1.88 32.57
CA THR A 72 0.29 -2.83 31.85
C THR A 72 -1.10 -2.82 32.48
N ALA A 73 -2.11 -2.77 31.62
CA ALA A 73 -3.50 -2.89 32.06
C ALA A 73 -3.80 -4.32 32.52
N ASP A 74 -4.72 -4.46 33.44
CA ASP A 74 -5.22 -5.77 33.89
C ASP A 74 -6.19 -6.41 32.89
N ASP A 75 -6.75 -7.57 33.25
CA ASP A 75 -7.71 -8.32 32.43
C ASP A 75 -9.04 -7.55 32.20
N GLN A 76 -9.36 -6.57 33.03
CA GLN A 76 -10.51 -5.70 32.89
C GLN A 76 -10.16 -4.41 32.13
N GLY A 77 -8.91 -4.28 31.69
CA GLY A 77 -8.41 -3.10 31.00
C GLY A 77 -8.09 -1.92 31.93
N TYR A 78 -8.11 -2.10 33.23
CA TYR A 78 -7.75 -1.05 34.20
C TYR A 78 -6.24 -0.87 34.26
N PHE A 79 -5.78 0.37 34.26
CA PHE A 79 -4.39 0.72 34.44
C PHE A 79 -4.25 1.87 35.45
N GLN A 80 -3.08 1.96 36.10
CA GLN A 80 -2.78 3.05 37.00
C GLN A 80 -1.28 3.39 37.03
N PHE A 81 -1.01 4.67 37.23
CA PHE A 81 0.29 5.24 37.54
C PHE A 81 0.19 5.91 38.91
N ASN A 82 0.88 5.35 39.94
CA ASN A 82 0.77 5.84 41.27
C ASN A 82 1.96 6.71 41.66
N ASN A 83 1.66 7.81 42.36
CA ASN A 83 2.65 8.66 43.00
C ASN A 83 3.73 9.19 42.02
N ARG A 84 3.28 9.62 40.81
CA ARG A 84 4.17 10.19 39.81
C ARG A 84 4.39 11.66 40.06
N PHE A 85 5.57 12.16 39.69
CA PHE A 85 5.86 13.60 39.73
C PHE A 85 5.14 14.32 38.63
N SER A 86 4.47 15.40 38.98
CA SER A 86 3.86 16.29 38.02
C SER A 86 4.94 17.02 37.18
N PRO A 87 4.82 17.06 35.86
CA PRO A 87 5.68 17.96 35.07
C PRO A 87 5.39 19.41 35.44
N TYR A 88 6.36 20.29 35.25
CA TYR A 88 6.13 21.70 35.45
C TYR A 88 4.92 22.22 34.65
N SER A 89 4.15 23.05 35.26
CA SER A 89 2.76 23.45 35.13
C SER A 89 2.20 23.88 33.75
N SER A 90 2.83 23.70 32.66
CA SER A 90 2.26 24.03 31.34
C SER A 90 2.50 22.91 30.29
N ARG A 91 2.90 21.73 30.71
CA ARG A 91 3.31 20.68 29.81
C ARG A 91 2.24 19.61 29.71
N GLU A 92 1.83 19.35 28.49
CA GLU A 92 0.94 18.26 28.17
C GLU A 92 1.71 16.95 28.23
N ALA A 93 1.06 15.93 28.76
CA ALA A 93 1.51 14.55 28.66
C ALA A 93 0.39 13.71 28.05
N CYS A 94 0.78 12.75 27.24
CA CYS A 94 -0.18 11.93 26.50
C CYS A 94 -0.05 10.46 26.91
N LEU A 95 -1.19 9.78 26.91
CA LEU A 95 -1.31 8.35 27.11
C LEU A 95 -1.54 7.68 25.77
N SER A 96 -0.81 6.64 25.51
CA SER A 96 -1.06 5.71 24.40
C SER A 96 -1.06 4.28 24.89
N SER A 97 -1.77 3.40 24.22
CA SER A 97 -1.74 1.97 24.55
C SER A 97 -1.36 1.15 23.33
N LYS A 98 -0.66 0.05 23.59
CA LYS A 98 -0.34 -0.99 22.63
C LYS A 98 -1.00 -2.27 23.07
N ASP A 99 -1.89 -2.81 22.24
CA ASP A 99 -2.62 -4.02 22.57
C ASP A 99 -1.77 -5.29 22.42
N GLN A 100 -2.35 -6.45 22.74
CA GLN A 100 -1.70 -7.76 22.67
C GLN A 100 -1.26 -8.16 21.25
N PHE A 101 -1.87 -7.56 20.22
CA PHE A 101 -1.54 -7.79 18.79
C PHE A 101 -0.54 -6.77 18.24
N GLY A 102 -0.06 -5.87 19.09
CA GLY A 102 0.91 -4.84 18.69
C GLY A 102 0.32 -3.60 18.03
N ARG A 103 -1.03 -3.45 18.00
CA ARG A 103 -1.70 -2.28 17.44
C ARG A 103 -1.66 -1.13 18.44
N LEU A 104 -1.46 0.08 17.93
CA LEU A 104 -1.39 1.28 18.75
C LEU A 104 -2.75 2.00 18.80
N SER A 105 -3.08 2.53 19.98
CA SER A 105 -4.19 3.47 20.12
C SER A 105 -3.79 4.87 19.63
N SER A 106 -4.78 5.73 19.41
CA SER A 106 -4.53 7.15 19.30
C SER A 106 -4.08 7.72 20.64
N PRO A 107 -3.11 8.64 20.69
CA PRO A 107 -2.70 9.25 21.94
C PRO A 107 -3.81 10.14 22.53
N VAL A 108 -3.98 10.07 23.84
CA VAL A 108 -4.90 10.87 24.63
C VAL A 108 -4.09 11.84 25.45
N CYS A 109 -4.07 13.11 25.07
CA CYS A 109 -3.30 14.13 25.78
C CYS A 109 -4.14 14.71 26.92
N LEU A 110 -3.55 14.76 28.10
CA LEU A 110 -4.17 15.29 29.30
C LEU A 110 -4.00 16.82 29.35
N PRO A 111 -4.94 17.54 29.97
CA PRO A 111 -4.77 18.96 30.24
C PRO A 111 -3.58 19.18 31.15
N PRO A 112 -3.09 20.43 31.31
CA PRO A 112 -2.02 20.74 32.21
C PRO A 112 -2.26 20.18 33.61
N PHE A 113 -1.23 19.58 34.18
CA PHE A 113 -1.33 18.90 35.48
C PHE A 113 -1.56 19.91 36.59
N PRO A 114 -2.39 19.55 37.59
CA PRO A 114 -2.64 20.42 38.72
C PRO A 114 -1.37 20.64 39.55
N VAL A 115 -1.26 21.82 40.12
CA VAL A 115 -0.16 22.22 41.03
C VAL A 115 -0.46 21.90 42.49
N ASP A 116 -1.36 20.95 42.73
CA ASP A 116 -1.75 20.51 44.09
C ASP A 116 -1.11 19.18 44.43
N TYR A 117 -0.98 18.90 45.71
CA TYR A 117 -0.43 17.63 46.22
C TYR A 117 -1.49 16.52 46.17
N ASN A 118 -1.04 15.31 45.84
CA ASN A 118 -1.86 14.07 45.89
C ASN A 118 -3.16 14.10 45.09
N VAL A 119 -3.14 14.72 43.93
CA VAL A 119 -4.29 14.77 43.05
C VAL A 119 -4.46 13.43 42.32
N THR A 120 -5.73 13.02 42.17
CA THR A 120 -6.08 11.83 41.38
C THR A 120 -6.73 12.28 40.08
N ILE A 121 -6.13 11.87 38.94
CA ILE A 121 -6.58 12.14 37.60
C ILE A 121 -7.22 10.89 37.02
N GLY A 122 -8.43 10.98 36.53
CA GLY A 122 -9.14 9.85 35.91
C GLY A 122 -10.63 9.76 36.27
N PRO A 123 -11.34 8.76 35.71
CA PRO A 123 -10.82 7.74 34.80
C PRO A 123 -10.52 8.29 33.39
N VAL A 124 -9.33 8.01 32.87
CA VAL A 124 -8.97 8.30 31.48
C VAL A 124 -9.34 7.09 30.62
N ILE A 125 -10.11 7.34 29.56
CA ILE A 125 -10.50 6.30 28.61
C ILE A 125 -9.63 6.43 27.37
N ILE A 126 -8.78 5.41 27.14
CA ILE A 126 -7.95 5.36 25.94
C ILE A 126 -8.79 4.84 24.77
N SER A 127 -8.54 5.38 23.59
CA SER A 127 -9.24 4.98 22.36
C SER A 127 -8.98 3.52 21.99
N PRO A 128 -9.94 2.83 21.34
CA PRO A 128 -9.74 1.45 20.91
C PRO A 128 -8.65 1.35 19.84
N THR A 129 -7.99 0.21 19.79
CA THR A 129 -7.08 -0.13 18.69
C THR A 129 -7.87 -0.70 17.52
N VAL A 130 -7.46 -0.41 16.30
CA VAL A 130 -8.18 -0.87 15.10
C VAL A 130 -7.21 -1.29 14.00
N SER A 131 -7.62 -2.28 13.22
CA SER A 131 -6.92 -2.72 12.02
C SER A 131 -7.90 -3.31 10.99
N LEU A 132 -7.53 -3.25 9.71
CA LEU A 132 -8.23 -3.93 8.63
C LEU A 132 -7.59 -5.29 8.37
N ASN A 133 -8.38 -6.26 7.89
CA ASN A 133 -7.90 -7.61 7.61
C ASN A 133 -6.98 -7.70 6.38
N LYS A 134 -6.95 -6.66 5.52
CA LYS A 134 -6.09 -6.54 4.33
C LYS A 134 -5.70 -5.08 4.13
N THR A 135 -4.72 -4.84 3.27
CA THR A 135 -4.32 -3.49 2.83
C THR A 135 -5.07 -3.03 1.58
N ASP A 136 -5.33 -3.95 0.65
CA ASP A 136 -6.01 -3.71 -0.61
C ASP A 136 -7.32 -4.47 -0.66
N PHE A 137 -8.39 -3.77 -1.01
CA PHE A 137 -9.72 -4.35 -1.16
C PHE A 137 -10.24 -4.11 -2.57
N PHE A 138 -10.91 -5.12 -3.10
CA PHE A 138 -11.62 -5.04 -4.37
C PHE A 138 -13.12 -5.15 -4.16
N LEU A 139 -13.85 -4.69 -5.14
CA LEU A 139 -15.32 -4.77 -5.14
C LEU A 139 -15.78 -6.21 -4.84
N GLY A 140 -16.62 -6.38 -3.80
CA GLY A 140 -17.13 -7.67 -3.36
C GLY A 140 -16.23 -8.42 -2.36
N ASP A 141 -15.05 -7.92 -2.02
CA ASP A 141 -14.22 -8.51 -0.97
C ASP A 141 -14.89 -8.40 0.40
N ARG A 142 -14.64 -9.38 1.25
CA ARG A 142 -15.04 -9.29 2.65
C ARG A 142 -14.08 -8.36 3.41
N VAL A 143 -14.57 -7.17 3.74
CA VAL A 143 -13.84 -6.18 4.52
C VAL A 143 -14.21 -6.32 5.99
N VAL A 144 -13.22 -6.62 6.84
CA VAL A 144 -13.43 -6.76 8.28
C VAL A 144 -12.50 -5.78 9.00
N LEU A 145 -13.12 -4.88 9.77
CA LEU A 145 -12.41 -4.08 10.75
C LEU A 145 -12.39 -4.86 12.05
N SER A 146 -11.22 -5.08 12.62
CA SER A 146 -11.04 -5.73 13.92
C SER A 146 -10.24 -4.84 14.85
N GLY A 147 -10.44 -5.03 16.16
CA GLY A 147 -9.76 -4.22 17.15
C GLY A 147 -9.85 -4.80 18.55
N GLN A 148 -9.22 -4.09 19.49
CA GLN A 148 -9.43 -4.30 20.92
C GLN A 148 -9.90 -3.01 21.59
N ALA A 149 -10.78 -3.18 22.55
CA ALA A 149 -11.40 -2.12 23.34
C ALA A 149 -11.50 -2.55 24.80
N ILE A 150 -12.07 -1.72 25.65
CA ILE A 150 -12.42 -2.10 27.02
C ILE A 150 -13.40 -3.28 26.97
N PRO A 151 -13.25 -4.32 27.82
CA PRO A 151 -14.13 -5.48 27.83
C PRO A 151 -15.61 -5.11 28.01
N ASN A 152 -16.48 -5.86 27.33
CA ASN A 152 -17.94 -5.71 27.41
C ASN A 152 -18.49 -4.30 27.12
N SER A 153 -17.71 -3.47 26.43
CA SER A 153 -18.08 -2.10 26.07
C SER A 153 -18.69 -2.01 24.67
N GLU A 154 -19.42 -0.93 24.43
CA GLU A 154 -19.98 -0.61 23.12
C GLU A 154 -18.95 0.14 22.27
N VAL A 155 -18.64 -0.40 21.10
CA VAL A 155 -17.74 0.22 20.12
C VAL A 155 -18.57 0.82 19.01
N ASN A 156 -18.41 2.11 18.80
CA ASN A 156 -19.08 2.89 17.77
C ASN A 156 -18.09 3.16 16.63
N LEU A 157 -18.48 2.82 15.40
CA LEU A 157 -17.70 3.09 14.21
C LEU A 157 -18.30 4.28 13.45
N ALA A 158 -17.51 5.30 13.20
CA ALA A 158 -17.82 6.38 12.29
C ALA A 158 -17.13 6.15 10.93
N ILE A 159 -17.91 6.25 9.87
CA ILE A 159 -17.46 6.05 8.49
C ILE A 159 -17.69 7.36 7.74
N PHE A 160 -16.66 7.87 7.07
CA PHE A 160 -16.74 9.06 6.22
C PHE A 160 -16.32 8.71 4.80
N ASN A 161 -17.16 9.08 3.82
CA ASN A 161 -16.82 8.90 2.41
C ASN A 161 -15.95 10.07 1.94
N GLU A 162 -14.80 9.77 1.32
CA GLU A 162 -13.91 10.80 0.75
C GLU A 162 -14.32 11.23 -0.66
N ASN A 163 -15.11 10.42 -1.37
CA ASN A 163 -15.52 10.70 -2.75
C ASN A 163 -16.69 11.71 -2.86
N GLY A 164 -17.07 12.39 -1.78
CA GLY A 164 -18.09 13.45 -1.79
C GLY A 164 -17.76 14.69 -2.63
N GLY A 165 -16.68 14.66 -3.38
CA GLY A 165 -16.31 15.62 -4.40
C GLY A 165 -16.36 14.96 -5.79
N GLU A 166 -17.53 14.87 -6.37
CA GLU A 166 -17.68 14.68 -7.81
C GLU A 166 -16.81 15.70 -8.52
N TYR A 167 -15.84 15.24 -9.35
CA TYR A 167 -15.18 16.09 -10.33
C TYR A 167 -16.21 16.48 -11.39
N SER A 168 -17.18 17.27 -11.01
CA SER A 168 -18.02 17.97 -11.95
C SER A 168 -17.23 19.18 -12.40
N PHE A 169 -17.01 19.29 -13.71
CA PHE A 169 -16.49 20.46 -14.39
C PHE A 169 -17.06 21.74 -13.79
N PRO A 170 -16.32 22.84 -13.72
CA PRO A 170 -16.73 24.03 -13.01
C PRO A 170 -17.99 24.62 -13.62
N SER A 171 -19.15 24.18 -13.17
CA SER A 171 -20.37 24.95 -13.28
C SER A 171 -20.28 26.03 -12.20
N PHE A 172 -20.36 27.29 -12.61
CA PHE A 172 -20.38 28.47 -11.75
C PHE A 172 -21.59 28.47 -10.81
N SER A 173 -21.53 27.65 -9.78
CA SER A 173 -22.49 27.68 -8.67
C SER A 173 -21.74 28.05 -7.40
N PHE A 174 -21.94 29.28 -6.93
CA PHE A 174 -21.20 29.89 -5.83
C PHE A 174 -21.54 29.33 -4.44
N ILE A 175 -22.53 28.45 -4.28
CA ILE A 175 -22.87 27.85 -3.00
C ILE A 175 -23.39 26.43 -3.26
N LYS A 176 -22.59 25.40 -3.00
CA LYS A 176 -23.11 24.05 -2.82
C LYS A 176 -23.53 23.89 -1.37
N PRO A 177 -24.78 23.51 -1.08
CA PRO A 177 -25.14 23.10 0.26
C PRO A 177 -24.28 21.90 0.64
N VAL A 178 -23.56 22.01 1.75
CA VAL A 178 -22.87 20.87 2.36
C VAL A 178 -23.97 19.97 2.90
N GLU A 179 -24.34 18.96 2.12
CA GLU A 179 -25.18 17.87 2.64
C GLU A 179 -24.35 17.13 3.69
N ALA A 180 -24.72 17.31 4.95
CA ALA A 180 -24.19 16.50 6.03
C ALA A 180 -24.71 15.07 5.85
N PHE A 181 -23.97 14.23 5.16
CA PHE A 181 -24.26 12.80 5.10
C PHE A 181 -24.12 12.22 6.51
N THR A 182 -25.24 11.95 7.15
CA THR A 182 -25.29 11.15 8.36
C THR A 182 -25.08 9.69 7.98
N PHE A 183 -23.84 9.21 8.11
CA PHE A 183 -23.57 7.79 7.93
C PHE A 183 -24.27 6.96 9.00
N PRO A 184 -24.77 5.76 8.68
CA PRO A 184 -25.32 4.87 9.68
C PRO A 184 -24.24 4.58 10.74
N LYS A 185 -24.55 4.89 11.99
CA LYS A 185 -23.69 4.56 13.13
C LYS A 185 -23.67 3.04 13.25
N ILE A 186 -22.54 2.45 12.92
CA ILE A 186 -22.35 1.01 13.08
C ILE A 186 -21.82 0.78 14.49
N THR A 187 -22.52 -0.03 15.25
CA THR A 187 -22.13 -0.39 16.61
C THR A 187 -21.78 -1.86 16.70
N SER A 188 -20.81 -2.19 17.54
CA SER A 188 -20.43 -3.55 17.90
C SER A 188 -20.14 -3.60 19.38
N LYS A 189 -20.21 -4.77 20.00
CA LYS A 189 -19.85 -4.96 21.39
C LYS A 189 -18.55 -5.74 21.46
N SER A 190 -17.62 -5.29 22.33
CA SER A 190 -16.40 -6.05 22.63
C SER A 190 -16.73 -7.26 23.51
N ASP A 191 -15.96 -8.33 23.32
CA ASP A 191 -16.04 -9.54 24.16
C ASP A 191 -15.36 -9.35 25.53
N ASN A 192 -15.31 -10.41 26.33
CA ASN A 192 -14.65 -10.39 27.64
C ASN A 192 -13.13 -10.16 27.55
N MET A 193 -12.52 -10.42 26.41
CA MET A 193 -11.10 -10.16 26.10
C MET A 193 -10.90 -8.81 25.40
N GLY A 194 -11.95 -8.01 25.27
CA GLY A 194 -11.92 -6.73 24.61
C GLY A 194 -11.91 -6.78 23.08
N ASN A 195 -11.97 -7.96 22.46
CA ASN A 195 -11.95 -8.05 21.00
C ASN A 195 -13.30 -7.66 20.41
N PHE A 196 -13.27 -6.97 19.28
CA PHE A 196 -14.45 -6.67 18.49
C PHE A 196 -14.15 -6.80 17.00
N SER A 197 -15.18 -7.06 16.20
CA SER A 197 -15.09 -7.07 14.75
C SER A 197 -16.36 -6.50 14.11
N ILE A 198 -16.17 -5.78 13.01
CA ILE A 198 -17.25 -5.13 12.26
C ILE A 198 -17.05 -5.44 10.77
N ASN A 199 -18.08 -5.97 10.12
CA ASN A 199 -18.09 -6.14 8.67
C ASN A 199 -18.45 -4.80 8.02
N LEU A 200 -17.64 -4.39 7.06
CA LEU A 200 -17.82 -3.14 6.32
C LEU A 200 -18.43 -3.42 4.94
N PRO A 201 -19.26 -2.50 4.42
CA PRO A 201 -19.79 -2.64 3.06
C PRO A 201 -18.65 -2.50 2.02
N SER A 202 -18.70 -3.35 0.99
CA SER A 202 -17.75 -3.34 -0.14
C SER A 202 -18.45 -3.40 -1.49
N SER A 203 -19.69 -2.90 -1.55
CA SER A 203 -20.55 -2.98 -2.74
C SER A 203 -20.25 -1.92 -3.80
N SER A 204 -19.54 -0.86 -3.45
CA SER A 204 -19.16 0.22 -4.36
C SER A 204 -17.66 0.55 -4.26
N PRO A 205 -17.01 0.92 -5.39
CA PRO A 205 -15.62 1.35 -5.38
C PRO A 205 -15.51 2.78 -4.84
N GLU A 206 -15.24 2.89 -3.55
CA GLU A 206 -15.21 4.16 -2.82
C GLU A 206 -14.05 4.20 -1.83
N LYS A 207 -13.73 5.42 -1.37
CA LYS A 207 -12.73 5.66 -0.33
C LYS A 207 -13.42 6.10 0.95
N TYR A 208 -13.09 5.42 2.03
CA TYR A 208 -13.64 5.69 3.35
C TYR A 208 -12.56 6.01 4.37
N ARG A 209 -12.87 6.92 5.27
CA ARG A 209 -12.13 7.15 6.51
C ARG A 209 -12.90 6.54 7.66
N LEU A 210 -12.23 5.79 8.49
CA LEU A 210 -12.82 5.04 9.58
C LEU A 210 -12.21 5.49 10.90
N PHE A 211 -13.06 5.69 11.91
CA PHE A 211 -12.67 5.92 13.29
C PHE A 211 -13.55 5.09 14.21
N ALA A 212 -12.98 4.50 15.22
CA ALA A 212 -13.74 3.83 16.27
C ALA A 212 -13.65 4.60 17.59
N GLN A 213 -14.72 4.55 18.36
CA GLN A 213 -14.82 5.09 19.70
C GLN A 213 -15.45 4.05 20.64
N VAL A 214 -15.06 4.09 21.90
CA VAL A 214 -15.68 3.26 22.93
C VAL A 214 -16.57 4.10 23.81
N ASN A 215 -17.75 3.57 24.10
CA ASN A 215 -18.64 4.12 25.12
C ASN A 215 -18.53 3.25 26.39
N TYR A 216 -18.01 3.84 27.47
CA TYR A 216 -17.77 3.15 28.74
C TYR A 216 -18.12 4.05 29.93
N ILE A 217 -18.91 3.56 30.86
CA ILE A 217 -19.34 4.28 32.10
C ILE A 217 -19.81 5.73 31.79
N LYS A 218 -20.70 5.90 30.81
CA LYS A 218 -21.24 7.20 30.37
C LYS A 218 -20.21 8.20 29.80
N SER A 219 -19.01 7.74 29.51
CA SER A 219 -17.96 8.53 28.85
C SER A 219 -17.60 7.93 27.50
N ILE A 220 -17.28 8.78 26.56
CA ILE A 220 -16.89 8.39 25.20
C ILE A 220 -15.37 8.57 25.07
N SER A 221 -14.68 7.56 24.58
CA SER A 221 -13.25 7.68 24.30
C SER A 221 -12.99 8.68 23.17
N PRO A 222 -11.77 9.21 23.07
CA PRO A 222 -11.30 9.83 21.83
C PRO A 222 -11.38 8.88 20.62
N ASN A 223 -11.27 9.44 19.43
CA ASN A 223 -11.21 8.64 18.20
C ASN A 223 -9.98 7.72 18.17
N SER A 224 -10.15 6.52 17.64
CA SER A 224 -9.04 5.63 17.33
C SER A 224 -8.10 6.24 16.28
N VAL A 225 -7.01 5.55 16.01
CA VAL A 225 -6.18 5.84 14.83
C VAL A 225 -7.05 5.82 13.59
N ARG A 226 -6.84 6.81 12.72
CA ARG A 226 -7.54 6.91 11.45
C ARG A 226 -7.12 5.77 10.52
N LEU A 227 -8.10 5.03 10.02
CA LEU A 227 -7.90 4.04 8.98
C LEU A 227 -8.49 4.55 7.65
N ASN A 228 -7.74 4.39 6.58
CA ASN A 228 -8.22 4.66 5.24
C ASN A 228 -8.55 3.30 4.58
N LEU A 229 -9.79 3.17 4.12
CA LEU A 229 -10.27 2.02 3.38
C LEU A 229 -10.53 2.47 1.95
N GLU A 230 -9.84 1.88 0.98
CA GLU A 230 -10.06 2.09 -0.44
C GLU A 230 -10.53 0.80 -1.08
N ILE A 231 -11.73 0.84 -1.67
CA ILE A 231 -12.31 -0.28 -2.42
C ILE A 231 -12.06 -0.03 -3.89
N LEU A 232 -11.23 -0.87 -4.49
CA LEU A 232 -10.79 -0.75 -5.87
C LEU A 232 -11.75 -1.49 -6.82
N PRO A 233 -12.01 -0.96 -8.03
CA PRO A 233 -12.76 -1.67 -9.04
C PRO A 233 -11.98 -2.90 -9.52
N ILE A 234 -12.70 -3.95 -9.93
CA ILE A 234 -12.11 -5.27 -10.30
C ILE A 234 -11.06 -5.16 -11.41
N TRP A 235 -11.25 -4.25 -12.39
CA TRP A 235 -10.29 -4.07 -13.48
C TRP A 235 -8.90 -3.62 -13.00
N MET A 236 -8.81 -3.03 -11.82
CA MET A 236 -7.55 -2.61 -11.22
C MET A 236 -6.68 -3.78 -10.76
N ILE A 237 -7.27 -4.98 -10.60
CA ILE A 237 -6.51 -6.23 -10.36
C ILE A 237 -5.56 -6.46 -11.52
N ILE A 238 -6.05 -6.29 -12.76
CA ILE A 238 -5.25 -6.48 -13.98
C ILE A 238 -4.09 -5.48 -14.01
N LEU A 239 -4.35 -4.21 -13.70
CA LEU A 239 -3.28 -3.20 -13.64
C LEU A 239 -2.24 -3.52 -12.56
N LYS A 240 -2.66 -3.90 -11.35
CA LYS A 240 -1.74 -4.30 -10.27
C LYS A 240 -0.93 -5.54 -10.65
N PHE A 241 -1.54 -6.50 -11.35
CA PHE A 241 -0.84 -7.67 -11.88
C PHE A 241 0.26 -7.27 -12.88
N PHE A 242 -0.05 -6.39 -13.84
CA PHE A 242 0.96 -5.88 -14.77
C PHE A 242 2.05 -5.07 -14.06
N GLN A 243 1.68 -4.26 -13.09
CA GLN A 243 2.65 -3.52 -12.28
C GLN A 243 3.58 -4.46 -11.49
N PHE A 244 3.03 -5.54 -10.94
CA PHE A 244 3.82 -6.58 -10.26
C PHE A 244 4.80 -7.25 -11.22
N ILE A 245 4.34 -7.70 -12.41
CA ILE A 245 5.21 -8.27 -13.44
C ILE A 245 6.29 -7.28 -13.85
N PHE A 246 5.92 -6.03 -14.09
CA PHE A 246 6.87 -4.99 -14.45
C PHE A 246 7.91 -4.73 -13.35
N SER A 247 7.50 -4.73 -12.09
CA SER A 247 8.42 -4.58 -10.96
C SER A 247 9.40 -5.75 -10.85
N LEU A 248 8.96 -6.97 -11.19
CA LEU A 248 9.79 -8.17 -11.22
C LEU A 248 10.79 -8.14 -12.39
N LEU A 249 10.36 -7.65 -13.55
CA LEU A 249 11.19 -7.55 -14.76
C LEU A 249 12.14 -6.35 -14.71
N ARG A 250 11.78 -5.28 -14.03
CA ARG A 250 12.53 -4.02 -13.98
C ARG A 250 14.03 -4.20 -13.68
N PRO A 251 14.47 -4.98 -12.68
CA PRO A 251 15.89 -5.16 -12.38
C PRO A 251 16.65 -5.91 -13.50
N ARG A 252 15.95 -6.67 -14.35
CA ARG A 252 16.50 -7.47 -15.43
C ARG A 252 16.18 -6.97 -16.84
N LEU A 253 15.52 -5.82 -16.96
CA LEU A 253 15.13 -5.25 -18.26
C LEU A 253 16.34 -5.07 -19.19
N LEU A 254 17.49 -4.68 -18.64
CA LEU A 254 18.71 -4.48 -19.41
C LEU A 254 19.23 -5.82 -19.97
N GLU A 255 19.22 -6.88 -19.17
CA GLU A 255 19.64 -8.22 -19.60
C GLU A 255 18.70 -8.77 -20.68
N ILE A 256 17.40 -8.57 -20.51
CA ILE A 256 16.38 -8.97 -21.49
C ILE A 256 16.56 -8.20 -22.81
N ALA A 257 16.81 -6.89 -22.74
CA ALA A 257 17.03 -6.07 -23.92
C ALA A 257 18.25 -6.53 -24.70
N ILE A 258 19.39 -6.78 -24.04
CA ILE A 258 20.62 -7.28 -24.66
C ILE A 258 20.39 -8.65 -25.29
N THR A 259 19.71 -9.57 -24.60
CA THR A 259 19.43 -10.90 -25.16
C THR A 259 18.54 -10.84 -26.37
N LEU A 260 17.53 -9.97 -26.42
CA LEU A 260 16.69 -9.77 -27.59
C LEU A 260 17.47 -9.16 -28.75
N GLU A 261 18.38 -8.21 -28.49
CA GLU A 261 19.26 -7.66 -29.53
C GLU A 261 20.18 -8.74 -30.13
N ILE A 262 20.78 -9.56 -29.31
CA ILE A 262 21.64 -10.66 -29.77
C ILE A 262 20.82 -11.65 -30.64
N LEU A 263 19.63 -12.05 -30.17
CA LEU A 263 18.75 -12.93 -30.92
C LEU A 263 18.33 -12.32 -32.26
N TYR A 264 18.04 -11.03 -32.29
CA TYR A 264 17.71 -10.31 -33.52
C TYR A 264 18.87 -10.26 -34.51
N ILE A 265 20.09 -9.98 -34.03
CA ILE A 265 21.32 -10.00 -34.85
C ILE A 265 21.54 -11.39 -35.42
N LEU A 266 21.43 -12.46 -34.61
CA LEU A 266 21.59 -13.84 -35.08
C LEU A 266 20.55 -14.22 -36.12
N TRP A 267 19.31 -13.78 -35.96
CA TRP A 267 18.23 -14.00 -36.94
C TRP A 267 18.52 -13.32 -38.29
N VAL A 268 19.00 -12.10 -38.27
CA VAL A 268 19.37 -11.33 -39.47
C VAL A 268 20.59 -11.96 -40.17
N LEU A 269 21.61 -12.38 -39.38
CA LEU A 269 22.80 -13.08 -39.92
C LEU A 269 22.42 -14.40 -40.59
N ARG A 270 21.54 -15.19 -39.96
CA ARG A 270 21.03 -16.43 -40.54
C ARG A 270 20.38 -16.20 -41.90
N GLY A 271 19.57 -15.16 -42.05
CA GLY A 271 18.97 -14.78 -43.32
C GLY A 271 20.00 -14.47 -44.40
N HIS A 272 21.04 -13.71 -44.03
CA HIS A 272 22.14 -13.38 -44.98
C HIS A 272 23.00 -14.57 -45.37
N PHE A 273 23.24 -15.51 -44.46
CA PHE A 273 23.97 -16.73 -44.79
C PHE A 273 23.19 -17.66 -45.74
N GLN A 274 21.88 -17.74 -45.59
CA GLN A 274 21.01 -18.52 -46.47
C GLN A 274 20.99 -17.93 -47.90
N GLU A 275 20.91 -16.64 -48.09
CA GLU A 275 20.97 -15.99 -49.40
C GLU A 275 22.33 -16.24 -50.06
N ARG A 276 23.44 -16.16 -49.37
CA ARG A 276 24.77 -16.41 -49.91
C ARG A 276 24.98 -17.88 -50.26
N ALA A 277 24.45 -18.82 -49.46
CA ALA A 277 24.55 -20.25 -49.75
C ALA A 277 23.83 -20.61 -51.05
N ILE A 278 22.63 -20.00 -51.30
CA ILE A 278 21.88 -20.21 -52.55
C ILE A 278 22.64 -19.69 -53.75
N ILE A 279 23.26 -18.51 -53.66
CA ILE A 279 24.04 -17.93 -54.77
C ILE A 279 25.29 -18.77 -55.07
N LEU A 280 25.97 -19.31 -54.07
CA LEU A 280 27.14 -20.20 -54.27
C LEU A 280 26.73 -21.54 -54.88
N TYR A 281 25.55 -22.06 -54.54
CA TYR A 281 25.04 -23.29 -55.13
C TYR A 281 24.62 -23.12 -56.58
N GLN A 282 24.07 -21.99 -56.97
CA GLN A 282 23.71 -21.66 -58.34
C GLN A 282 24.96 -21.48 -59.22
N ASN A 283 26.06 -20.94 -58.70
CA ASN A 283 27.31 -20.76 -59.45
C ASN A 283 28.14 -22.04 -59.60
N HIS A 284 27.79 -23.11 -58.91
CA HIS A 284 28.50 -24.42 -58.99
C HIS A 284 27.72 -25.48 -59.79
N LEU A 285 26.55 -25.17 -60.31
CA LEU A 285 25.88 -26.01 -61.28
C LEU A 285 26.64 -25.91 -62.59
N PRO A 286 27.29 -26.96 -63.12
CA PRO A 286 27.84 -26.91 -64.46
C PRO A 286 26.70 -26.63 -65.46
N ALA A 287 26.93 -25.73 -66.38
CA ALA A 287 26.05 -25.51 -67.50
C ALA A 287 25.81 -26.85 -68.19
N ILE A 288 24.63 -27.40 -67.97
CA ILE A 288 24.18 -28.57 -68.73
C ILE A 288 23.98 -28.04 -70.13
N GLU A 289 24.91 -28.39 -70.99
CA GLU A 289 24.95 -28.13 -72.39
C GLU A 289 23.63 -28.61 -73.00
N GLU A 290 22.84 -27.66 -73.52
CA GLU A 290 21.57 -27.85 -74.20
C GLU A 290 21.84 -28.42 -75.58
N ASN A 291 22.16 -29.74 -75.66
CA ASN A 291 22.23 -30.48 -76.91
C ASN A 291 21.47 -31.78 -76.80
N HIS A 292 20.47 -31.89 -77.65
CA HIS A 292 19.58 -33.00 -77.95
C HIS A 292 18.28 -33.09 -77.20
N LEU A 293 17.31 -32.29 -77.68
CA LEU A 293 15.92 -32.69 -77.65
C LEU A 293 15.60 -33.52 -78.89
N PRO A 294 15.17 -34.78 -78.77
CA PRO A 294 14.44 -35.44 -79.84
C PRO A 294 12.97 -34.94 -79.77
N GLU A 295 12.55 -34.50 -80.96
CA GLU A 295 11.21 -34.11 -81.33
C GLU A 295 10.24 -35.30 -81.03
N ILE A 296 9.41 -35.14 -80.02
CA ILE A 296 8.27 -36.08 -79.77
C ILE A 296 7.02 -35.34 -80.21
N LYS A 297 6.45 -35.91 -81.30
CA LYS A 297 5.20 -35.56 -81.90
C LYS A 297 4.05 -35.54 -80.89
N GLU A 298 3.26 -34.57 -81.08
CA GLU A 298 1.94 -34.31 -80.60
C GLU A 298 1.01 -35.49 -80.97
N GLU A 299 0.44 -36.21 -80.01
CA GLU A 299 -0.77 -36.99 -80.20
C GLU A 299 -1.64 -36.96 -78.93
N GLN A 300 -2.62 -36.13 -79.07
CA GLN A 300 -4.05 -36.24 -78.75
C GLN A 300 -4.46 -36.88 -77.39
N SER A 301 -5.19 -36.03 -76.78
CA SER A 301 -6.58 -36.20 -76.35
C SER A 301 -6.80 -36.89 -75.00
N VAL A 302 -7.54 -36.21 -74.32
CA VAL A 302 -8.99 -36.35 -74.00
C VAL A 302 -9.22 -36.67 -72.53
N VAL A 303 -9.82 -35.73 -71.88
CA VAL A 303 -11.15 -35.80 -71.25
C VAL A 303 -11.31 -36.42 -69.88
N LEU A 304 -11.84 -35.56 -69.09
CA LEU A 304 -12.99 -35.70 -68.18
C LEU A 304 -12.70 -36.13 -66.74
N ILE A 305 -13.20 -35.31 -65.91
CA ILE A 305 -14.47 -35.14 -65.24
C ILE A 305 -14.37 -35.41 -63.71
N THR A 306 -14.72 -34.37 -63.06
CA THR A 306 -15.73 -34.23 -62.01
C THR A 306 -15.54 -34.85 -60.64
N ASN A 307 -15.75 -33.98 -59.77
CA ASN A 307 -16.75 -33.94 -58.67
C ASN A 307 -16.44 -34.51 -57.31
N ASN A 308 -16.68 -33.56 -56.43
CA ASN A 308 -17.44 -33.72 -55.18
C ASN A 308 -16.75 -34.48 -54.01
N GLN A 309 -16.53 -33.87 -52.98
CA GLN A 309 -17.43 -33.28 -51.98
C GLN A 309 -16.58 -32.44 -51.00
#